data_0e886f4988b6132278f8b0a0e84871a5
#
_entry.id   0e886f4988b6132278f8b0a0e84871a5
#
_cell.length_a   1.000
_cell.length_b   1.000
_cell.length_c   1.000
_cell.angle_alpha   90.00
_cell.angle_beta   90.00
_cell.angle_gamma   90.00
#
_symmetry.space_group_name_H-M   'P 1'
#
loop_
_entity.id
_entity.type
_entity.pdbx_description
1 polymer ?
#
loop_
_entity_poly.entity_id
_entity_poly.type
_entity_poly.pdbx_seq_one_letter_code
_entity_poly.pdbx_strand_id
1 'polypeptide(L)'
;MIVFPKPNVEKFLRTYGIQNFSISPDEKQLVFSTNLNGKYNLWAMDLPDSFPYPLTFIDQSCQALQYDKHGRFIVAGFDFDGNENTQLYAIPLQGGTMKEIVYQDN
;
A
#
# COMPACT_ATOMS: atom_id res chain seq x y z
N MET A 1 -22.59 1.13 5.95
CA MET A 1 -21.39 0.28 5.87
C MET A 1 -21.39 -0.45 4.54
N ILE A 2 -20.29 -0.37 3.84
CA ILE A 2 -20.13 -1.09 2.59
C ILE A 2 -19.67 -2.49 2.91
N VAL A 3 -20.42 -3.47 2.44
CA VAL A 3 -20.04 -4.86 2.59
C VAL A 3 -19.54 -5.34 1.23
N PHE A 4 -18.24 -5.51 1.11
CA PHE A 4 -17.69 -6.11 -0.09
C PHE A 4 -17.35 -7.57 0.17
N PRO A 5 -17.21 -8.36 -0.88
CA PRO A 5 -17.02 -9.80 -0.72
C PRO A 5 -15.64 -10.13 -0.18
N LYS A 6 -15.51 -10.15 1.14
CA LYS A 6 -14.24 -10.48 1.80
C LYS A 6 -13.61 -11.77 1.28
N PRO A 7 -14.38 -12.82 0.99
CA PRO A 7 -13.76 -14.02 0.44
C PRO A 7 -13.01 -13.79 -0.86
N ASN A 8 -13.49 -12.85 -1.70
CA ASN A 8 -12.80 -12.53 -2.95
C ASN A 8 -11.49 -11.80 -2.70
N VAL A 9 -11.49 -10.87 -1.74
CA VAL A 9 -10.28 -10.15 -1.36
C VAL A 9 -9.26 -11.12 -0.75
N GLU A 10 -9.70 -11.97 0.17
CA GLU A 10 -8.82 -12.96 0.78
C GLU A 10 -8.25 -13.91 -0.25
N LYS A 11 -9.07 -14.35 -1.19
CA LYS A 11 -8.62 -15.25 -2.24
C LYS A 11 -7.56 -14.59 -3.10
N PHE A 12 -7.78 -13.33 -3.46
CA PHE A 12 -6.82 -12.56 -4.24
C PHE A 12 -5.47 -12.48 -3.51
N LEU A 13 -5.52 -12.07 -2.24
CA LEU A 13 -4.29 -11.90 -1.46
C LEU A 13 -3.54 -13.23 -1.31
N ARG A 14 -4.28 -14.31 -1.07
CA ARG A 14 -3.68 -15.64 -0.91
C ARG A 14 -3.11 -16.16 -2.21
N THR A 15 -3.85 -15.98 -3.30
CA THR A 15 -3.43 -16.48 -4.62
C THR A 15 -2.10 -15.88 -5.03
N TYR A 16 -1.88 -14.61 -4.75
CA TYR A 16 -0.65 -13.91 -5.13
C TYR A 16 0.37 -13.81 -4.00
N GLY A 17 0.12 -14.46 -2.88
CA GLY A 17 1.06 -14.47 -1.77
C GLY A 17 1.30 -13.09 -1.16
N ILE A 18 0.29 -12.24 -1.19
CA ILE A 18 0.42 -10.87 -0.70
C ILE A 18 0.25 -10.86 0.82
N GLN A 19 1.27 -10.42 1.54
CA GLN A 19 1.27 -10.42 2.98
C GLN A 19 1.20 -9.02 3.58
N ASN A 20 1.57 -8.01 2.81
CA ASN A 20 1.61 -6.64 3.29
C ASN A 20 0.55 -5.83 2.55
N PHE A 21 -0.54 -5.53 3.23
CA PHE A 21 -1.67 -4.83 2.63
C PHE A 21 -2.43 -4.03 3.68
N SER A 22 -3.26 -3.12 3.22
CA SER A 22 -4.13 -2.33 4.09
C SER A 22 -5.39 -1.95 3.34
N ILE A 23 -6.47 -1.79 4.07
CA ILE A 23 -7.76 -1.38 3.50
C ILE A 23 -8.09 0.01 4.02
N SER A 24 -8.57 0.89 3.14
CA SER A 24 -8.90 2.25 3.51
C SER A 24 -10.02 2.29 4.57
N PRO A 25 -10.07 3.33 5.39
CA PRO A 25 -11.10 3.44 6.43
C PRO A 25 -12.52 3.39 5.86
N ASP A 26 -12.73 3.87 4.63
CA ASP A 26 -14.04 3.83 4.00
C ASP A 26 -14.30 2.51 3.25
N GLU A 27 -13.34 1.59 3.31
CA GLU A 27 -13.44 0.27 2.69
C GLU A 27 -13.61 0.30 1.18
N LYS A 28 -13.15 1.39 0.54
CA LYS A 28 -13.28 1.54 -0.91
C LYS A 28 -12.01 1.26 -1.68
N GLN A 29 -10.88 1.12 -1.00
CA GLN A 29 -9.62 0.86 -1.65
C GLN A 29 -8.77 -0.10 -0.82
N LEU A 30 -8.09 -1.00 -1.51
CA LEU A 30 -7.10 -1.90 -0.94
C LEU A 30 -5.75 -1.52 -1.51
N VAL A 31 -4.75 -1.34 -0.64
CA VAL A 31 -3.38 -1.12 -1.09
C VAL A 31 -2.53 -2.29 -0.64
N PHE A 32 -1.59 -2.70 -1.47
CA PHE A 32 -0.74 -3.86 -1.15
C PHE A 32 0.62 -3.73 -1.82
N SER A 33 1.59 -4.42 -1.22
CA SER A 33 2.95 -4.47 -1.74
C SER A 33 3.16 -5.81 -2.41
N THR A 34 3.63 -5.79 -3.65
CA THR A 34 3.82 -7.03 -4.40
C THR A 34 4.82 -6.83 -5.52
N ASN A 35 5.37 -7.95 -6.00
CA ASN A 35 6.27 -7.95 -7.14
C ASN A 35 5.65 -8.66 -8.35
N LEU A 36 4.35 -8.49 -8.54
CA LEU A 36 3.63 -9.17 -9.61
C LEU A 36 4.27 -9.01 -10.98
N ASN A 37 4.86 -7.86 -11.24
CA ASN A 37 5.52 -7.59 -12.52
C ASN A 37 7.04 -7.70 -12.46
N GLY A 38 7.56 -8.41 -11.46
CA GLY A 38 8.99 -8.61 -11.32
C GLY A 38 9.71 -7.60 -10.45
N LYS A 39 9.05 -6.51 -10.09
CA LYS A 39 9.62 -5.48 -9.21
C LYS A 39 8.66 -5.19 -8.09
N TYR A 40 9.21 -4.93 -6.89
CA TYR A 40 8.39 -4.59 -5.74
C TYR A 40 7.88 -3.17 -5.84
N ASN A 41 6.57 -3.02 -5.81
CA ASN A 41 5.93 -1.71 -5.78
C ASN A 41 4.63 -1.81 -5.00
N LEU A 42 4.09 -0.64 -4.67
CA LEU A 42 2.75 -0.59 -4.11
C LEU A 42 1.74 -0.55 -5.24
N TRP A 43 0.72 -1.34 -5.09
CA TRP A 43 -0.41 -1.42 -6.00
C TRP A 43 -1.67 -1.16 -5.23
N ALA A 44 -2.70 -0.72 -5.89
CA ALA A 44 -3.99 -0.52 -5.27
C ALA A 44 -5.09 -1.12 -6.13
N MET A 45 -6.23 -1.31 -5.51
CA MET A 45 -7.39 -1.86 -6.18
C MET A 45 -8.62 -1.21 -5.56
N ASP A 46 -9.49 -0.66 -6.39
CA ASP A 46 -10.74 -0.10 -5.91
C ASP A 46 -11.73 -1.21 -5.65
N LEU A 47 -12.44 -1.12 -4.55
CA LEU A 47 -13.41 -2.13 -4.15
C LEU A 47 -14.81 -1.65 -4.46
N PRO A 48 -15.69 -2.52 -4.92
CA PRO A 48 -15.52 -3.97 -5.13
C PRO A 48 -14.91 -4.35 -6.47
N ASP A 49 -14.60 -3.41 -7.33
CA ASP A 49 -13.94 -3.70 -8.60
C ASP A 49 -12.53 -4.21 -8.30
N SER A 50 -12.06 -5.13 -9.13
CA SER A 50 -10.88 -5.90 -8.77
C SER A 50 -9.76 -5.78 -9.80
N PHE A 51 -9.54 -4.58 -10.32
CA PHE A 51 -8.47 -4.35 -11.27
C PHE A 51 -7.33 -3.60 -10.59
N PRO A 52 -6.21 -4.28 -10.31
CA PRO A 52 -5.08 -3.62 -9.66
C PRO A 52 -4.43 -2.59 -10.56
N TYR A 53 -3.93 -1.53 -9.95
CA TYR A 53 -3.15 -0.52 -10.65
C TYR A 53 -1.97 -0.11 -9.77
N PRO A 54 -0.82 0.22 -10.38
CA PRO A 54 0.35 0.56 -9.60
C PRO A 54 0.27 1.97 -9.02
N LEU A 55 0.78 2.12 -7.81
CA LEU A 55 0.87 3.43 -7.15
C LEU A 55 2.30 3.97 -7.15
N THR A 56 3.29 3.07 -7.14
CA THR A 56 4.70 3.48 -7.10
C THR A 56 5.49 2.72 -8.16
N PHE A 57 6.69 3.25 -8.47
CA PHE A 57 7.59 2.63 -9.44
C PHE A 57 9.02 2.63 -8.92
N ILE A 58 9.22 2.32 -7.66
CA ILE A 58 10.51 2.47 -6.99
C ILE A 58 11.24 1.16 -6.78
N ASP A 59 10.60 0.03 -7.05
CA ASP A 59 11.19 -1.31 -6.87
C ASP A 59 11.73 -1.52 -5.46
N GLN A 60 10.91 -1.15 -4.46
CA GLN A 60 11.27 -1.33 -3.06
C GLN A 60 10.18 -2.06 -2.33
N SER A 61 10.59 -3.07 -1.55
CA SER A 61 9.67 -3.80 -0.70
C SER A 61 9.23 -2.89 0.45
N CYS A 62 7.94 -2.90 0.71
CA CYS A 62 7.36 -2.10 1.75
C CYS A 62 7.47 -2.81 3.10
N GLN A 63 7.99 -2.13 4.11
CA GLN A 63 8.16 -2.70 5.45
C GLN A 63 6.98 -2.39 6.36
N ALA A 64 6.28 -1.31 6.10
CA ALA A 64 5.11 -0.89 6.86
C ALA A 64 4.13 -0.24 5.91
N LEU A 65 2.86 -0.50 6.09
CA LEU A 65 1.85 -0.04 5.15
C LEU A 65 0.53 0.18 5.87
N GLN A 66 0.02 1.41 5.83
CA GLN A 66 -1.29 1.69 6.40
C GLN A 66 -1.83 2.99 5.84
N TYR A 67 -3.14 3.15 5.95
CA TYR A 67 -3.77 4.41 5.58
C TYR A 67 -3.67 5.42 6.69
N ASP A 68 -3.63 6.70 6.32
CA ASP A 68 -3.84 7.79 7.25
C ASP A 68 -5.17 7.58 7.98
N LYS A 69 -5.24 8.05 9.21
CA LYS A 69 -6.42 7.90 10.07
C LYS A 69 -7.72 8.32 9.38
N HIS A 70 -7.64 9.35 8.54
CA HIS A 70 -8.81 9.85 7.83
C HIS A 70 -8.87 9.39 6.38
N GLY A 71 -7.99 8.49 5.98
CA GLY A 71 -8.00 7.96 4.62
C GLY A 71 -7.60 8.94 3.54
N ARG A 72 -6.83 9.98 3.90
CA ARG A 72 -6.44 11.02 2.94
C ARG A 72 -5.23 10.64 2.11
N PHE A 73 -4.38 9.77 2.65
CA PHE A 73 -3.19 9.30 1.96
C PHE A 73 -2.75 7.98 2.58
N ILE A 74 -1.76 7.37 1.95
CA ILE A 74 -1.20 6.10 2.41
C ILE A 74 0.16 6.39 3.04
N VAL A 75 0.43 5.78 4.20
CA VAL A 75 1.74 5.85 4.83
C VAL A 75 2.46 4.54 4.57
N ALA A 76 3.61 4.62 3.95
CA ALA A 76 4.40 3.44 3.63
C ALA A 76 5.84 3.62 4.10
N GLY A 77 6.40 2.56 4.65
CA GLY A 77 7.78 2.56 5.11
C GLY A 77 8.64 1.70 4.21
N PHE A 78 9.76 2.26 3.76
CA PHE A 78 10.71 1.58 2.89
C PHE A 78 12.10 1.61 3.51
N ASP A 79 12.83 0.53 3.28
CA ASP A 79 14.22 0.43 3.71
C ASP A 79 15.08 0.45 2.44
N PHE A 80 15.45 1.66 2.00
CA PHE A 80 16.11 1.79 0.71
C PHE A 80 17.49 1.21 0.76
N ASP A 81 18.31 1.24 1.52
CA ASP A 81 19.67 0.78 1.41
C ASP A 81 19.98 -0.49 2.20
N GLY A 82 18.94 -1.17 2.66
CA GLY A 82 19.12 -2.34 3.48
C GLY A 82 19.78 -2.06 4.81
N ASN A 83 19.66 -0.83 5.31
CA ASN A 83 20.37 -0.39 6.50
C ASN A 83 19.51 -0.32 7.75
N GLU A 84 18.38 -0.97 7.76
CA GLU A 84 17.47 -1.05 8.91
C GLU A 84 16.79 0.26 9.29
N ASN A 85 17.08 1.33 8.59
CA ASN A 85 16.43 2.62 8.86
C ASN A 85 15.26 2.80 7.90
N THR A 86 14.08 2.46 8.38
CA THR A 86 12.88 2.60 7.59
C THR A 86 12.51 4.06 7.45
N GLN A 87 12.35 4.50 6.21
CA GLN A 87 11.89 5.85 5.92
C GLN A 87 10.42 5.82 5.55
N LEU A 88 9.66 6.73 6.12
CA LEU A 88 8.22 6.80 5.91
C LEU A 88 7.87 7.81 4.84
N TYR A 89 6.91 7.45 4.01
CA TYR A 89 6.44 8.31 2.93
C TYR A 89 4.93 8.41 2.94
N ALA A 90 4.42 9.58 2.57
CA ALA A 90 3.01 9.77 2.31
C ALA A 90 2.79 9.63 0.80
N ILE A 91 1.86 8.80 0.42
CA ILE A 91 1.59 8.49 -0.99
C ILE A 91 0.13 8.82 -1.29
N PRO A 92 -0.12 9.61 -2.33
CA PRO A 92 -1.52 9.92 -2.70
C PRO A 92 -2.29 8.66 -3.04
N LEU A 93 -3.59 8.68 -2.76
CA LEU A 93 -4.44 7.50 -2.99
C LEU A 93 -4.47 7.06 -4.45
N GLN A 94 -4.25 7.98 -5.36
CA GLN A 94 -4.27 7.70 -6.80
C GLN A 94 -2.88 7.56 -7.38
N GLY A 95 -1.87 7.52 -6.52
CA GLY A 95 -0.49 7.50 -6.98
C GLY A 95 0.03 8.92 -7.20
N GLY A 96 1.26 9.02 -7.64
CA GLY A 96 1.90 10.29 -7.88
C GLY A 96 3.16 10.46 -7.03
N THR A 97 3.49 11.69 -6.73
CA THR A 97 4.72 12.00 -6.02
C THR A 97 4.64 11.61 -4.55
N MET A 98 5.58 10.78 -4.11
CA MET A 98 5.71 10.43 -2.71
C MET A 98 6.39 11.56 -1.96
N LYS A 99 5.92 11.83 -0.73
CA LYS A 99 6.53 12.82 0.13
C LYS A 99 7.09 12.14 1.36
N GLU A 100 8.36 12.37 1.63
CA GLU A 100 8.98 11.82 2.81
C GLU A 100 8.40 12.47 4.06
N ILE A 101 8.08 11.63 5.05
CA ILE A 101 7.61 12.10 6.34
C ILE A 101 8.81 12.18 7.26
N VAL A 102 9.13 13.38 7.69
CA VAL A 102 10.29 13.61 8.56
C VAL A 102 9.82 13.74 10.00
N TYR A 103 10.35 12.90 10.86
CA TYR A 103 10.08 12.98 12.27
C TYR A 103 11.12 13.88 12.92
N GLN A 104 10.66 14.82 13.72
CA GLN A 104 11.56 15.60 14.55
C GLN A 104 11.46 15.06 15.96
N ASP A 105 12.53 14.45 16.37
CA ASP A 105 12.65 14.01 17.77
C ASP A 105 13.05 15.21 18.61
N ASN A 106 12.24 15.51 19.57
CA ASN A 106 12.56 16.56 20.52
C ASN A 106 12.87 15.92 21.87
#